data_8313a4457037fcc145a765f02c04c792
#
_entry.id   8313a4457037fcc145a765f02c04c792
#
_cell.length_a   1.000
_cell.length_b   1.000
_cell.length_c   1.000
_cell.angle_alpha   90.00
_cell.angle_beta   90.00
_cell.angle_gamma   90.00
#
_symmetry.space_group_name_H-M   'P 1'
#
loop_
_entity.id
_entity.type
_entity.pdbx_description
1 polymer ?
#
loop_
_entity_poly.entity_id
_entity_poly.type
_entity_poly.pdbx_seq_one_letter_code
_entity_poly.pdbx_strand_id
1 'polypeptide(L)'
;MEKRWRNIWYKWRGKTSGGNSDPPDWYKHKYDIYYRVQAQTYGWLGWVKNGAYAGTAGQAKRLEAIQIIIMPKTDYPTDYEGFDGTIGGGFVDMGKNPTTDGSGAVSYMTHVQSYGNQKWVSDGSISGTSGEGKRLEAISIKVNNAQLNNISGGIAYTTHVQTYGWSQGWKYNGAASGTRGEGKRLEAIRIQLTGQLAQYYDVYYRVHAQTYGWLGWAKNGSIAGTSGLAKRLEAIQIVIIPKGEHAPNPLPAAPGAAAYVH
;
A
#
# COMPACT_ATOMS: atom_id res chain seq x y z
N MET A 1 13.09 -29.30 28.65
CA MET A 1 14.31 -29.22 27.81
C MET A 1 14.59 -27.76 27.55
N GLU A 2 15.51 -27.19 28.33
CA GLU A 2 15.92 -25.77 28.16
C GLU A 2 16.79 -25.63 26.93
N LYS A 3 16.36 -24.87 25.94
CA LYS A 3 17.21 -24.45 24.82
C LYS A 3 18.04 -23.24 25.26
N ARG A 4 19.33 -23.48 25.48
CA ARG A 4 20.34 -22.46 25.78
C ARG A 4 20.39 -21.40 24.67
N TRP A 5 20.11 -20.16 25.03
CA TRP A 5 20.39 -18.99 24.20
C TRP A 5 21.91 -18.75 24.15
N ARG A 6 22.54 -18.86 22.99
CA ARG A 6 23.92 -18.39 22.80
C ARG A 6 23.87 -16.94 22.35
N ASN A 7 24.19 -16.05 23.25
CA ASN A 7 24.50 -14.65 22.93
C ASN A 7 25.78 -14.60 22.11
N ILE A 8 25.68 -14.27 20.85
CA ILE A 8 26.85 -13.99 20.01
C ILE A 8 27.10 -12.49 20.06
N TRP A 9 27.95 -12.06 21.01
CA TRP A 9 28.53 -10.75 21.03
C TRP A 9 29.74 -10.74 20.10
N TYR A 10 29.65 -10.10 18.93
CA TYR A 10 30.83 -9.75 18.14
C TYR A 10 31.47 -8.50 18.71
N LYS A 11 32.64 -8.70 19.35
CA LYS A 11 33.50 -7.63 19.85
C LYS A 11 34.17 -6.96 18.65
N TRP A 12 33.69 -5.79 18.30
CA TRP A 12 34.39 -4.92 17.34
C TRP A 12 35.74 -4.50 17.93
N ARG A 13 36.85 -5.08 17.47
CA ARG A 13 38.17 -4.51 17.64
C ARG A 13 38.53 -3.71 16.40
N GLY A 14 38.56 -2.38 16.53
CA GLY A 14 39.08 -1.50 15.51
C GLY A 14 40.53 -1.84 15.19
N LYS A 15 40.82 -2.07 13.93
CA LYS A 15 42.16 -1.86 13.33
C LYS A 15 41.98 -0.81 12.26
N THR A 16 42.55 0.35 12.54
CA THR A 16 42.84 1.40 11.56
C THR A 16 43.96 0.92 10.66
N SER A 17 43.68 0.58 9.44
CA SER A 17 44.53 0.71 8.26
C SER A 17 43.76 0.40 7.01
N GLY A 18 43.68 1.33 6.08
CA GLY A 18 43.08 1.42 4.77
C GLY A 18 42.70 0.12 4.08
N GLY A 19 41.40 -0.06 3.94
CA GLY A 19 40.76 -1.09 3.14
C GLY A 19 39.28 -1.10 3.43
N ASN A 20 38.45 -0.75 2.45
CA ASN A 20 37.05 -0.96 2.48
C ASN A 20 36.77 -2.46 2.68
N SER A 21 36.57 -2.89 3.93
CA SER A 21 36.08 -4.24 4.24
C SER A 21 34.56 -4.17 4.50
N ASP A 22 33.81 -4.03 3.43
CA ASP A 22 32.43 -4.49 3.45
C ASP A 22 32.46 -5.96 3.91
N PRO A 23 31.54 -6.40 4.79
CA PRO A 23 31.47 -7.81 5.17
C PRO A 23 31.32 -8.66 3.90
N PRO A 24 32.03 -9.81 3.81
CA PRO A 24 32.09 -10.57 2.59
C PRO A 24 30.69 -10.94 2.10
N ASP A 25 30.46 -10.78 0.81
CA ASP A 25 29.16 -10.83 0.11
C ASP A 25 28.38 -12.14 0.32
N TRP A 26 29.06 -13.20 0.81
CA TRP A 26 28.42 -14.49 1.12
C TRP A 26 27.45 -14.43 2.31
N TYR A 27 27.54 -13.41 3.19
CA TYR A 27 26.57 -13.18 4.28
C TYR A 27 25.21 -12.76 3.74
N LYS A 28 25.19 -11.97 2.68
CA LYS A 28 23.94 -11.47 2.07
C LYS A 28 23.11 -12.56 1.38
N HIS A 29 23.72 -13.73 1.16
CA HIS A 29 23.09 -14.79 0.37
C HIS A 29 22.54 -15.98 1.18
N LYS A 30 22.81 -16.06 2.48
CA LYS A 30 22.46 -17.25 3.29
C LYS A 30 21.32 -17.04 4.28
N TYR A 31 21.06 -15.81 4.71
CA TYR A 31 20.09 -15.52 5.76
C TYR A 31 19.20 -14.36 5.36
N ASP A 32 17.95 -14.42 5.80
CA ASP A 32 17.03 -13.30 5.82
C ASP A 32 16.86 -12.81 7.27
N ILE A 33 16.76 -11.49 7.43
CA ILE A 33 16.44 -10.84 8.69
C ILE A 33 14.99 -10.37 8.61
N TYR A 34 14.14 -10.93 9.45
CA TYR A 34 12.75 -10.52 9.61
C TYR A 34 12.62 -9.66 10.85
N TYR A 35 11.85 -8.60 10.76
CA TYR A 35 11.59 -7.75 11.93
C TYR A 35 10.24 -7.07 11.83
N ARG A 36 9.66 -6.78 13.01
CA ARG A 36 8.47 -5.96 13.16
C ARG A 36 8.59 -5.08 14.38
N VAL A 37 7.79 -4.02 14.43
CA VAL A 37 7.77 -3.08 15.54
C VAL A 37 6.35 -2.91 16.07
N GLN A 38 6.26 -2.61 17.36
CA GLN A 38 5.05 -2.12 17.98
C GLN A 38 5.07 -0.60 17.96
N ALA A 39 4.04 -0.01 17.38
CA ALA A 39 3.91 1.43 17.28
C ALA A 39 2.69 1.93 18.07
N GLN A 40 2.84 3.07 18.72
CA GLN A 40 1.80 3.69 19.53
C GLN A 40 0.48 3.79 18.76
N THR A 41 -0.63 3.32 19.36
CA THR A 41 -1.99 3.24 18.81
C THR A 41 -2.20 2.22 17.68
N TYR A 42 -1.13 1.70 17.09
CA TYR A 42 -1.19 0.67 16.03
C TYR A 42 -0.99 -0.75 16.56
N GLY A 43 -0.34 -0.89 17.74
CA GLY A 43 0.08 -2.21 18.21
C GLY A 43 1.23 -2.76 17.36
N TRP A 44 1.33 -4.09 17.25
CA TRP A 44 2.30 -4.74 16.39
C TRP A 44 1.97 -4.52 14.92
N LEU A 45 2.90 -3.90 14.18
CA LEU A 45 2.85 -3.82 12.73
C LEU A 45 3.26 -5.16 12.11
N GLY A 46 3.02 -5.31 10.82
CA GLY A 46 3.38 -6.53 10.11
C GLY A 46 4.89 -6.75 10.01
N TRP A 47 5.30 -7.97 9.67
CA TRP A 47 6.69 -8.32 9.47
C TRP A 47 7.24 -7.74 8.17
N VAL A 48 8.47 -7.26 8.23
CA VAL A 48 9.27 -6.84 7.08
C VAL A 48 10.60 -7.58 7.07
N LYS A 49 11.32 -7.55 5.96
CA LYS A 49 12.62 -8.22 5.84
C LYS A 49 13.66 -7.39 5.11
N ASN A 50 14.95 -7.72 5.38
CA ASN A 50 16.10 -7.34 4.58
C ASN A 50 16.20 -5.83 4.26
N GLY A 51 16.07 -4.98 5.29
CA GLY A 51 16.23 -3.54 5.14
C GLY A 51 14.97 -2.78 4.74
N ALA A 52 13.83 -3.44 4.58
CA ALA A 52 12.54 -2.75 4.41
C ALA A 52 12.20 -1.92 5.67
N TYR A 53 11.51 -0.81 5.51
CA TYR A 53 11.14 0.04 6.65
C TYR A 53 10.11 -0.64 7.56
N ALA A 54 10.29 -0.53 8.88
CA ALA A 54 9.34 -0.94 9.90
C ALA A 54 9.00 0.26 10.79
N GLY A 55 7.71 0.51 11.04
CA GLY A 55 7.27 1.60 11.89
C GLY A 55 6.31 2.57 11.23
N THR A 56 6.35 3.81 11.68
CA THR A 56 5.52 4.90 11.16
C THR A 56 6.40 6.12 10.84
N ALA A 57 6.06 6.84 9.79
CA ALA A 57 6.67 8.13 9.49
C ALA A 57 5.62 9.25 9.42
N GLY A 58 5.99 10.45 9.85
CA GLY A 58 5.15 11.65 9.80
C GLY A 58 3.92 11.65 10.71
N GLN A 59 3.80 10.69 11.63
CA GLN A 59 2.62 10.52 12.49
C GLN A 59 2.87 10.84 13.96
N ALA A 60 4.09 11.24 14.31
CA ALA A 60 4.50 11.47 15.70
C ALA A 60 4.18 10.27 16.63
N LYS A 61 4.19 9.03 16.09
CA LYS A 61 3.97 7.81 16.86
C LYS A 61 5.30 7.23 17.29
N ARG A 62 5.44 6.92 18.58
CA ARG A 62 6.66 6.28 19.11
C ARG A 62 6.66 4.79 18.83
N LEU A 63 7.83 4.24 18.63
CA LEU A 63 8.05 2.79 18.65
C LEU A 63 8.12 2.35 20.12
N GLU A 64 7.42 1.26 20.45
CA GLU A 64 7.28 0.76 21.82
C GLU A 64 8.03 -0.57 22.01
N ALA A 65 8.14 -1.38 20.95
CA ALA A 65 8.87 -2.64 20.97
C ALA A 65 9.35 -3.02 19.55
N ILE A 66 10.34 -3.93 19.48
CA ILE A 66 10.84 -4.53 18.24
C ILE A 66 10.99 -6.04 18.44
N GLN A 67 10.65 -6.81 17.42
CA GLN A 67 11.00 -8.23 17.29
C GLN A 67 11.88 -8.42 16.06
N ILE A 68 12.94 -9.24 16.18
CA ILE A 68 13.88 -9.53 15.10
C ILE A 68 14.14 -11.04 15.07
N ILE A 69 14.08 -11.63 13.88
CA ILE A 69 14.37 -13.04 13.61
C ILE A 69 15.38 -13.11 12.47
N ILE A 70 16.41 -13.94 12.61
CA ILE A 70 17.38 -14.22 11.54
C ILE A 70 17.23 -15.69 11.16
N MET A 71 16.97 -15.98 9.89
CA MET A 71 16.74 -17.33 9.40
C MET A 71 17.49 -17.61 8.12
N PRO A 72 17.89 -18.88 7.87
CA PRO A 72 18.36 -19.31 6.55
C PRO A 72 17.30 -18.98 5.47
N LYS A 73 17.71 -18.59 4.29
CA LYS A 73 16.80 -18.24 3.18
C LYS A 73 15.89 -19.40 2.73
N THR A 74 16.25 -20.62 3.09
CA THR A 74 15.46 -21.84 2.81
C THR A 74 14.34 -22.07 3.82
N ASP A 75 14.32 -21.34 4.94
CA ASP A 75 13.38 -21.58 6.02
C ASP A 75 12.38 -20.42 6.11
N TYR A 76 11.12 -20.76 6.35
CA TYR A 76 10.09 -19.79 6.70
C TYR A 76 9.84 -19.86 8.19
N PRO A 77 9.71 -18.72 8.89
CA PRO A 77 9.47 -18.69 10.34
C PRO A 77 8.02 -19.09 10.67
N THR A 78 7.67 -20.39 10.54
CA THR A 78 6.32 -20.89 10.82
C THR A 78 6.05 -21.08 12.31
N ASP A 79 7.09 -21.10 13.15
CA ASP A 79 7.00 -21.48 14.56
C ASP A 79 7.15 -20.32 15.55
N TYR A 80 7.10 -19.07 15.07
CA TYR A 80 7.23 -17.90 15.94
C TYR A 80 5.85 -17.29 16.24
N GLU A 81 5.58 -17.08 17.52
CA GLU A 81 4.34 -16.47 17.99
C GLU A 81 4.05 -15.15 17.24
N GLY A 82 2.89 -15.10 16.55
CA GLY A 82 2.45 -13.95 15.76
C GLY A 82 3.12 -13.82 14.38
N PHE A 83 3.80 -14.85 13.87
CA PHE A 83 4.23 -14.94 12.49
C PHE A 83 3.38 -15.98 11.76
N ASP A 84 2.54 -15.51 10.86
CA ASP A 84 1.64 -16.32 10.03
C ASP A 84 2.16 -16.59 8.61
N GLY A 85 3.46 -16.35 8.37
CA GLY A 85 4.06 -16.41 7.04
C GLY A 85 3.87 -15.14 6.22
N THR A 86 3.10 -14.18 6.69
CA THR A 86 2.80 -12.95 5.96
C THR A 86 3.89 -11.90 6.18
N ILE A 87 4.56 -11.49 5.12
CA ILE A 87 5.51 -10.37 5.11
C ILE A 87 4.81 -9.17 4.50
N GLY A 88 4.82 -8.03 5.19
CA GLY A 88 4.22 -6.77 4.72
C GLY A 88 3.49 -6.03 5.83
N GLY A 89 3.11 -4.79 5.56
CA GLY A 89 2.41 -3.92 6.54
C GLY A 89 3.25 -3.53 7.77
N GLY A 90 4.57 -3.73 7.69
CA GLY A 90 5.48 -3.35 8.77
C GLY A 90 5.80 -1.85 8.82
N PHE A 91 5.42 -1.11 7.80
CA PHE A 91 5.67 0.34 7.73
C PHE A 91 4.40 1.10 7.34
N VAL A 92 4.03 2.05 8.16
CA VAL A 92 2.92 2.98 7.90
C VAL A 92 3.55 4.34 7.64
N ASP A 93 3.84 4.61 6.37
CA ASP A 93 4.28 5.94 5.94
C ASP A 93 3.03 6.79 5.61
N MET A 94 2.64 7.61 6.58
CA MET A 94 1.75 8.75 6.29
C MET A 94 2.56 10.04 6.15
N GLY A 95 3.86 9.95 6.16
CA GLY A 95 4.76 11.08 6.28
C GLY A 95 5.85 11.22 5.23
N LYS A 96 5.91 10.43 4.18
CA LYS A 96 6.24 11.11 2.94
C LYS A 96 5.08 12.09 2.79
N ASN A 97 5.35 13.37 3.04
CA ASN A 97 4.47 14.43 2.55
C ASN A 97 3.89 13.90 1.25
N PRO A 98 2.57 13.67 1.14
CA PRO A 98 2.05 13.37 -0.16
C PRO A 98 2.67 14.43 -1.03
N THR A 99 3.62 14.02 -1.88
CA THR A 99 4.30 14.98 -2.72
C THR A 99 3.15 15.56 -3.50
N THR A 100 2.77 16.78 -3.08
CA THR A 100 1.61 17.49 -3.61
C THR A 100 1.78 17.81 -5.09
N ASP A 101 2.88 17.30 -5.67
CA ASP A 101 3.29 17.42 -7.07
C ASP A 101 3.10 16.11 -7.87
N GLY A 102 2.63 15.03 -7.25
CA GLY A 102 2.44 13.76 -7.95
C GLY A 102 3.74 13.07 -8.37
N SER A 103 4.79 13.10 -7.55
CA SER A 103 6.10 12.49 -7.81
C SER A 103 6.21 11.01 -7.42
N GLY A 104 5.19 10.39 -6.84
CA GLY A 104 5.18 8.96 -6.51
C GLY A 104 5.07 8.05 -7.73
N ALA A 105 5.23 6.73 -7.54
CA ALA A 105 5.06 5.72 -8.58
C ALA A 105 3.65 5.72 -9.17
N VAL A 106 2.64 5.85 -8.33
CA VAL A 106 1.25 6.12 -8.70
C VAL A 106 0.75 7.37 -7.98
N SER A 107 0.16 8.29 -8.72
CA SER A 107 -0.45 9.51 -8.18
C SER A 107 -1.93 9.58 -8.56
N TYR A 108 -2.74 10.07 -7.65
CA TYR A 108 -4.19 10.15 -7.85
C TYR A 108 -4.80 11.33 -7.12
N MET A 109 -5.92 11.79 -7.65
CA MET A 109 -6.68 12.92 -7.16
C MET A 109 -8.16 12.61 -7.28
N THR A 110 -8.94 12.85 -6.22
CA THR A 110 -10.39 12.71 -6.23
C THR A 110 -11.10 14.06 -6.29
N HIS A 111 -12.28 14.08 -6.90
CA HIS A 111 -13.25 15.17 -6.80
C HIS A 111 -14.29 14.78 -5.75
N VAL A 112 -14.37 15.59 -4.70
CA VAL A 112 -15.21 15.33 -3.52
C VAL A 112 -16.36 16.31 -3.48
N GLN A 113 -17.55 15.83 -3.14
CA GLN A 113 -18.73 16.64 -2.92
C GLN A 113 -18.43 17.86 -2.04
N SER A 114 -18.81 19.05 -2.47
CA SER A 114 -18.62 20.34 -1.80
C SER A 114 -17.16 20.84 -1.69
N TYR A 115 -16.16 19.95 -1.83
CA TYR A 115 -14.74 20.31 -1.72
C TYR A 115 -14.05 20.45 -3.09
N GLY A 116 -14.65 19.89 -4.15
CA GLY A 116 -14.06 19.91 -5.48
C GLY A 116 -12.84 18.99 -5.60
N ASN A 117 -11.93 19.35 -6.50
CA ASN A 117 -10.70 18.59 -6.72
C ASN A 117 -9.78 18.69 -5.50
N GLN A 118 -9.42 17.55 -4.95
CA GLN A 118 -8.43 17.46 -3.90
C GLN A 118 -7.01 17.61 -4.48
N LYS A 119 -6.02 17.75 -3.61
CA LYS A 119 -4.62 17.71 -4.05
C LYS A 119 -4.27 16.32 -4.57
N TRP A 120 -3.30 16.25 -5.49
CA TRP A 120 -2.70 14.98 -5.88
C TRP A 120 -1.99 14.35 -4.68
N VAL A 121 -2.22 13.07 -4.47
CA VAL A 121 -1.53 12.24 -3.48
C VAL A 121 -0.91 11.04 -4.17
N SER A 122 0.01 10.33 -3.50
CA SER A 122 0.75 9.22 -4.11
C SER A 122 0.86 8.02 -3.16
N ASP A 123 1.12 6.85 -3.76
CA ASP A 123 1.68 5.66 -3.11
C ASP A 123 1.03 5.27 -1.77
N GLY A 124 -0.27 5.02 -1.77
CA GLY A 124 -1.02 4.58 -0.60
C GLY A 124 -1.55 5.70 0.30
N SER A 125 -1.28 6.97 -0.02
CA SER A 125 -1.91 8.10 0.69
C SER A 125 -3.41 8.13 0.46
N ILE A 126 -4.19 8.62 1.43
CA ILE A 126 -5.64 8.72 1.29
C ILE A 126 -6.01 9.90 0.40
N SER A 127 -6.84 9.68 -0.63
CA SER A 127 -7.53 10.73 -1.38
C SER A 127 -9.03 10.62 -1.13
N GLY A 128 -9.65 11.73 -0.80
CA GLY A 128 -11.05 11.80 -0.36
C GLY A 128 -11.19 12.12 1.11
N THR A 129 -12.33 11.78 1.71
CA THR A 129 -12.64 12.03 3.12
C THR A 129 -13.07 10.74 3.81
N SER A 130 -12.91 10.66 5.14
CA SER A 130 -13.37 9.53 5.94
C SER A 130 -14.18 10.06 7.12
N GLY A 131 -15.41 9.56 7.30
CA GLY A 131 -16.29 9.97 8.39
C GLY A 131 -17.02 11.30 8.19
N GLU A 132 -16.80 12.02 7.08
CA GLU A 132 -17.47 13.29 6.79
C GLU A 132 -18.75 13.14 5.96
N GLY A 133 -19.04 11.93 5.50
CA GLY A 133 -20.24 11.68 4.73
C GLY A 133 -20.21 12.31 3.32
N LYS A 134 -19.04 12.67 2.80
CA LYS A 134 -18.87 13.27 1.47
C LYS A 134 -18.57 12.21 0.43
N ARG A 135 -19.29 12.26 -0.70
CA ARG A 135 -19.08 11.30 -1.80
C ARG A 135 -17.91 11.68 -2.69
N LEU A 136 -17.23 10.69 -3.21
CA LEU A 136 -16.41 10.86 -4.40
C LEU A 136 -17.32 10.97 -5.64
N GLU A 137 -17.01 11.90 -6.51
CA GLU A 137 -17.75 12.16 -7.76
C GLU A 137 -16.90 11.86 -9.01
N ALA A 138 -15.57 12.05 -8.92
CA ALA A 138 -14.63 11.67 -9.96
C ALA A 138 -13.25 11.35 -9.38
N ILE A 139 -12.43 10.67 -10.19
CA ILE A 139 -11.04 10.36 -9.88
C ILE A 139 -10.17 10.51 -11.14
N SER A 140 -8.94 10.98 -10.95
CA SER A 140 -7.87 10.96 -11.95
C SER A 140 -6.67 10.21 -11.38
N ILE A 141 -6.07 9.30 -12.16
CA ILE A 141 -4.93 8.45 -11.74
C ILE A 141 -3.86 8.48 -12.83
N LYS A 142 -2.60 8.65 -12.44
CA LYS A 142 -1.45 8.59 -13.35
C LYS A 142 -0.30 7.81 -12.74
N VAL A 143 0.58 7.26 -13.56
CA VAL A 143 1.83 6.62 -13.15
C VAL A 143 3.02 7.49 -13.55
N ASN A 144 4.11 7.33 -12.80
CA ASN A 144 5.39 7.94 -13.07
C ASN A 144 6.41 6.84 -13.41
N ASN A 145 6.69 6.64 -14.68
CA ASN A 145 7.56 5.56 -15.14
C ASN A 145 9.00 5.71 -14.62
N ALA A 146 9.45 6.94 -14.35
CA ALA A 146 10.78 7.17 -13.75
C ALA A 146 10.90 6.54 -12.34
N GLN A 147 9.80 6.47 -11.59
CA GLN A 147 9.75 5.79 -10.28
C GLN A 147 9.51 4.27 -10.41
N LEU A 148 9.25 3.78 -11.62
CA LEU A 148 8.97 2.39 -11.96
C LEU A 148 10.06 1.83 -12.91
N ASN A 149 11.32 2.14 -12.62
CA ASN A 149 12.52 1.70 -13.37
C ASN A 149 12.47 2.04 -14.88
N ASN A 150 11.80 3.13 -15.25
CA ASN A 150 11.57 3.57 -16.64
C ASN A 150 10.90 2.50 -17.54
N ILE A 151 10.17 1.55 -16.92
CA ILE A 151 9.43 0.53 -17.66
C ILE A 151 8.25 1.19 -18.37
N SER A 152 8.09 0.89 -19.66
CA SER A 152 7.02 1.47 -20.48
C SER A 152 5.65 0.91 -20.13
N GLY A 153 4.64 1.77 -20.12
CA GLY A 153 3.26 1.42 -19.82
C GLY A 153 2.52 2.55 -19.14
N GLY A 154 1.33 2.26 -18.67
CA GLY A 154 0.45 3.25 -18.06
C GLY A 154 -0.52 2.59 -17.09
N ILE A 155 -1.55 3.34 -16.73
CA ILE A 155 -2.63 2.90 -15.86
C ILE A 155 -3.98 3.18 -16.53
N ALA A 156 -4.86 2.20 -16.48
CA ALA A 156 -6.23 2.29 -16.95
C ALA A 156 -7.19 2.08 -15.78
N TYR A 157 -8.28 2.80 -15.75
CA TYR A 157 -9.30 2.70 -14.71
C TYR A 157 -10.69 3.07 -15.22
N THR A 158 -11.71 2.53 -14.56
CA THR A 158 -13.11 2.83 -14.83
C THR A 158 -13.87 2.85 -13.51
N THR A 159 -14.92 3.67 -13.44
CA THR A 159 -15.75 3.82 -12.24
C THR A 159 -17.20 3.44 -12.51
N HIS A 160 -17.83 2.81 -11.50
CA HIS A 160 -19.27 2.67 -11.43
C HIS A 160 -19.86 3.95 -10.85
N VAL A 161 -20.64 4.64 -11.63
CA VAL A 161 -21.25 5.92 -11.28
C VAL A 161 -22.76 5.72 -11.06
N GLN A 162 -23.28 6.32 -10.02
CA GLN A 162 -24.73 6.35 -9.76
C GLN A 162 -25.52 6.68 -11.04
N THR A 163 -26.52 5.87 -11.38
CA THR A 163 -27.37 5.97 -12.56
C THR A 163 -26.69 5.53 -13.87
N TYR A 164 -25.36 5.77 -14.03
CA TYR A 164 -24.64 5.47 -15.27
C TYR A 164 -23.98 4.08 -15.25
N GLY A 165 -23.76 3.50 -14.08
CA GLY A 165 -23.03 2.23 -13.97
C GLY A 165 -21.59 2.37 -14.51
N TRP A 166 -21.15 1.36 -15.24
CA TRP A 166 -19.81 1.31 -15.89
C TRP A 166 -19.76 1.95 -17.28
N SER A 167 -20.80 2.65 -17.73
CA SER A 167 -20.99 3.11 -19.12
C SER A 167 -19.97 4.15 -19.59
N GLN A 168 -19.20 4.77 -18.69
CA GLN A 168 -18.22 5.80 -19.06
C GLN A 168 -16.93 5.24 -19.69
N GLY A 169 -16.77 3.92 -19.73
CA GLY A 169 -15.60 3.24 -20.29
C GLY A 169 -14.31 3.48 -19.51
N TRP A 170 -13.23 2.93 -20.01
CA TRP A 170 -11.90 3.03 -19.42
C TRP A 170 -11.30 4.42 -19.68
N LYS A 171 -10.65 4.96 -18.66
CA LYS A 171 -9.86 6.19 -18.71
C LYS A 171 -8.39 5.85 -18.49
N TYR A 172 -7.49 6.72 -18.94
CA TYR A 172 -6.05 6.45 -18.97
C TYR A 172 -5.27 7.64 -18.42
N ASN A 173 -4.18 7.35 -17.70
CA ASN A 173 -3.10 8.28 -17.37
C ASN A 173 -3.54 9.74 -17.08
N GLY A 174 -4.33 9.95 -16.05
CA GLY A 174 -4.74 11.27 -15.57
C GLY A 174 -6.09 11.76 -16.09
N ALA A 175 -6.71 11.09 -17.08
CA ALA A 175 -8.07 11.45 -17.53
C ALA A 175 -9.09 11.18 -16.42
N ALA A 176 -10.07 12.08 -16.23
CA ALA A 176 -11.07 11.92 -15.18
C ALA A 176 -12.06 10.80 -15.50
N SER A 177 -12.35 9.94 -14.51
CA SER A 177 -13.42 8.96 -14.51
C SER A 177 -14.43 9.35 -13.44
N GLY A 178 -15.71 9.37 -13.79
CA GLY A 178 -16.80 9.90 -12.95
C GLY A 178 -17.40 11.18 -13.52
N THR A 179 -18.10 11.93 -12.68
CA THR A 179 -18.79 13.17 -13.09
C THR A 179 -18.35 14.36 -12.23
N ARG A 180 -18.59 15.58 -12.71
CA ARG A 180 -18.38 16.80 -11.94
C ARG A 180 -19.59 17.70 -12.15
N GLY A 181 -20.10 18.25 -11.04
CA GLY A 181 -21.27 19.13 -11.07
C GLY A 181 -22.64 18.43 -11.25
N GLU A 182 -22.66 17.11 -11.44
CA GLU A 182 -23.90 16.34 -11.60
C GLU A 182 -24.43 15.74 -10.30
N GLY A 183 -23.67 15.86 -9.24
CA GLY A 183 -24.04 15.31 -7.92
C GLY A 183 -24.12 13.78 -7.89
N LYS A 184 -23.45 13.07 -8.83
CA LYS A 184 -23.45 11.61 -8.90
C LYS A 184 -22.31 11.03 -8.12
N ARG A 185 -22.58 10.03 -7.29
CA ARG A 185 -21.54 9.34 -6.49
C ARG A 185 -20.84 8.27 -7.31
N LEU A 186 -19.57 8.04 -6.98
CA LEU A 186 -18.89 6.79 -7.33
C LEU A 186 -19.34 5.70 -6.36
N GLU A 187 -19.55 4.49 -6.85
CA GLU A 187 -19.96 3.32 -6.08
C GLU A 187 -18.93 2.20 -6.12
N ALA A 188 -18.19 2.08 -7.22
CA ALA A 188 -17.09 1.14 -7.36
C ALA A 188 -16.04 1.63 -8.38
N ILE A 189 -14.86 0.97 -8.38
CA ILE A 189 -13.77 1.26 -9.29
C ILE A 189 -13.05 -0.02 -9.69
N ARG A 190 -12.49 -0.04 -10.91
CA ARG A 190 -11.50 -1.00 -11.40
C ARG A 190 -10.28 -0.26 -11.85
N ILE A 191 -9.09 -0.78 -11.51
CA ILE A 191 -7.80 -0.18 -11.89
C ILE A 191 -6.86 -1.29 -12.34
N GLN A 192 -6.16 -1.08 -13.46
CA GLN A 192 -5.16 -2.02 -13.96
C GLN A 192 -3.98 -1.28 -14.57
N LEU A 193 -2.80 -1.87 -14.52
CA LEU A 193 -1.64 -1.43 -15.28
C LEU A 193 -1.76 -1.87 -16.74
N THR A 194 -1.09 -1.14 -17.63
CA THR A 194 -1.05 -1.42 -19.07
C THR A 194 0.38 -1.49 -19.57
N GLY A 195 0.59 -2.10 -20.75
CA GLY A 195 1.91 -2.24 -21.36
C GLY A 195 2.84 -3.12 -20.54
N GLN A 196 4.15 -2.85 -20.60
CA GLN A 196 5.15 -3.62 -19.89
C GLN A 196 5.02 -3.50 -18.36
N LEU A 197 4.51 -2.37 -17.82
CA LEU A 197 4.28 -2.24 -16.38
C LEU A 197 3.46 -3.39 -15.83
N ALA A 198 2.44 -3.84 -16.55
CA ALA A 198 1.59 -4.96 -16.14
C ALA A 198 2.32 -6.33 -16.06
N GLN A 199 3.52 -6.44 -16.62
CA GLN A 199 4.34 -7.65 -16.54
C GLN A 199 5.22 -7.71 -15.29
N TYR A 200 5.64 -6.54 -14.78
CA TYR A 200 6.59 -6.44 -13.67
C TYR A 200 5.97 -5.97 -12.36
N TYR A 201 4.79 -5.32 -12.40
CA TYR A 201 4.13 -4.75 -11.24
C TYR A 201 2.69 -5.20 -11.12
N ASP A 202 2.18 -5.14 -9.91
CA ASP A 202 0.76 -5.25 -9.55
C ASP A 202 0.27 -3.92 -9.01
N VAL A 203 -0.97 -3.54 -9.35
CA VAL A 203 -1.66 -2.40 -8.73
C VAL A 203 -2.68 -2.92 -7.72
N TYR A 204 -2.56 -2.46 -6.47
CA TYR A 204 -3.53 -2.71 -5.40
C TYR A 204 -4.27 -1.42 -5.06
N TYR A 205 -5.53 -1.55 -4.76
CA TYR A 205 -6.36 -0.41 -4.37
C TYR A 205 -7.49 -0.86 -3.45
N ARG A 206 -7.86 0.03 -2.54
CA ARG A 206 -9.01 -0.14 -1.66
C ARG A 206 -9.77 1.16 -1.50
N VAL A 207 -11.04 1.07 -1.12
CA VAL A 207 -11.93 2.21 -0.97
C VAL A 207 -12.59 2.22 0.42
N HIS A 208 -12.89 3.42 0.89
CA HIS A 208 -13.80 3.64 2.01
C HIS A 208 -15.20 3.81 1.44
N ALA A 209 -16.11 2.92 1.84
CA ALA A 209 -17.49 2.92 1.38
C ALA A 209 -18.45 3.27 2.52
N GLN A 210 -19.48 4.05 2.21
CA GLN A 210 -20.51 4.43 3.17
C GLN A 210 -21.08 3.22 3.93
N THR A 211 -21.12 3.28 5.25
CA THR A 211 -21.55 2.26 6.21
C THR A 211 -20.62 1.04 6.36
N TYR A 212 -19.73 0.79 5.40
CA TYR A 212 -18.80 -0.34 5.43
C TYR A 212 -17.41 0.05 5.94
N GLY A 213 -17.06 1.35 5.88
CA GLY A 213 -15.70 1.79 6.17
C GLY A 213 -14.72 1.35 5.07
N TRP A 214 -13.46 1.10 5.45
CA TRP A 214 -12.45 0.60 4.52
C TRP A 214 -12.72 -0.85 4.16
N LEU A 215 -12.90 -1.10 2.87
CA LEU A 215 -12.98 -2.45 2.30
C LEU A 215 -11.58 -3.05 2.12
N GLY A 216 -11.52 -4.34 1.79
CA GLY A 216 -10.29 -5.04 1.47
C GLY A 216 -9.60 -4.52 0.21
N TRP A 217 -8.39 -5.00 -0.06
CA TRP A 217 -7.64 -4.65 -1.25
C TRP A 217 -8.12 -5.42 -2.48
N ALA A 218 -8.44 -4.68 -3.54
CA ALA A 218 -8.59 -5.22 -4.89
C ALA A 218 -7.25 -5.16 -5.62
N LYS A 219 -7.10 -5.97 -6.67
CA LYS A 219 -5.87 -6.13 -7.45
C LYS A 219 -6.19 -6.18 -8.95
N ASN A 220 -5.39 -5.50 -9.77
CA ASN A 220 -5.29 -5.71 -11.22
C ASN A 220 -6.63 -5.86 -11.96
N GLY A 221 -7.49 -4.84 -11.89
CA GLY A 221 -8.78 -4.82 -12.58
C GLY A 221 -9.94 -5.47 -11.82
N SER A 222 -9.71 -6.06 -10.65
CA SER A 222 -10.78 -6.52 -9.76
C SER A 222 -11.63 -5.35 -9.27
N ILE A 223 -12.86 -5.56 -8.88
CA ILE A 223 -13.73 -4.48 -8.40
C ILE A 223 -13.38 -4.14 -6.95
N ALA A 224 -13.27 -2.83 -6.65
CA ALA A 224 -13.29 -2.31 -5.29
C ALA A 224 -14.50 -1.39 -5.11
N GLY A 225 -15.27 -1.59 -4.03
CA GLY A 225 -16.45 -0.79 -3.76
C GLY A 225 -17.73 -1.58 -3.56
N THR A 226 -18.85 -1.00 -3.98
CA THR A 226 -20.17 -1.63 -3.86
C THR A 226 -20.94 -1.55 -5.18
N SER A 227 -21.91 -2.44 -5.39
CA SER A 227 -22.81 -2.38 -6.52
C SER A 227 -24.22 -2.79 -6.09
N GLY A 228 -25.24 -2.11 -6.63
CA GLY A 228 -26.62 -2.38 -6.28
C GLY A 228 -27.09 -1.93 -4.88
N LEU A 229 -26.14 -1.48 -4.04
CA LEU A 229 -26.41 -1.12 -2.64
C LEU A 229 -26.58 0.39 -2.43
N ALA A 230 -26.46 1.18 -3.49
CA ALA A 230 -26.55 2.64 -3.44
C ALA A 230 -25.59 3.29 -2.41
N LYS A 231 -24.43 2.70 -2.17
CA LYS A 231 -23.41 3.20 -1.24
C LYS A 231 -22.36 4.00 -1.97
N ARG A 232 -22.03 5.20 -1.47
CA ARG A 232 -20.99 6.05 -2.05
C ARG A 232 -19.60 5.61 -1.63
N LEU A 233 -18.64 5.83 -2.49
CA LEU A 233 -17.24 5.88 -2.10
C LEU A 233 -16.94 7.23 -1.45
N GLU A 234 -16.11 7.23 -0.41
CA GLU A 234 -15.73 8.41 0.37
C GLU A 234 -14.23 8.69 0.30
N ALA A 235 -13.42 7.64 0.19
CA ALA A 235 -11.97 7.74 0.01
C ALA A 235 -11.39 6.53 -0.74
N ILE A 236 -10.14 6.68 -1.19
CA ILE A 236 -9.39 5.63 -1.89
C ILE A 236 -7.91 5.67 -1.52
N GLN A 237 -7.27 4.50 -1.53
CA GLN A 237 -5.83 4.31 -1.50
C GLN A 237 -5.41 3.43 -2.67
N ILE A 238 -4.28 3.76 -3.30
CA ILE A 238 -3.73 3.03 -4.46
C ILE A 238 -2.23 2.88 -4.28
N VAL A 239 -1.68 1.67 -4.53
CA VAL A 239 -0.25 1.41 -4.53
C VAL A 239 0.14 0.53 -5.72
N ILE A 240 1.37 0.67 -6.19
CA ILE A 240 1.99 -0.21 -7.18
C ILE A 240 3.14 -0.95 -6.51
N ILE A 241 3.17 -2.27 -6.66
CA ILE A 241 4.11 -3.17 -5.98
C ILE A 241 4.74 -4.09 -7.02
N PRO A 242 6.05 -4.40 -6.95
CA PRO A 242 6.66 -5.42 -7.81
C PRO A 242 5.92 -6.75 -7.73
N LYS A 243 5.78 -7.47 -8.84
CA LYS A 243 5.16 -8.80 -8.86
C LYS A 243 5.91 -9.77 -7.96
N GLY A 244 5.14 -10.61 -7.26
CA GLY A 244 5.68 -11.56 -6.29
C GLY A 244 5.86 -10.98 -4.89
N GLU A 245 5.70 -9.68 -4.71
CA GLU A 245 5.62 -9.04 -3.40
C GLU A 245 4.20 -9.13 -2.84
N HIS A 246 4.09 -9.11 -1.50
CA HIS A 246 2.81 -9.22 -0.83
C HIS A 246 1.97 -7.94 -0.97
N ALA A 247 0.64 -8.12 -1.01
CA ALA A 247 -0.32 -7.03 -0.93
C ALA A 247 -0.03 -6.13 0.29
N PRO A 248 -0.33 -4.83 0.20
CA PRO A 248 -0.21 -3.95 1.36
C PRO A 248 -1.10 -4.48 2.48
N ASN A 249 -0.54 -4.53 3.70
CA ASN A 249 -1.33 -4.96 4.86
C ASN A 249 -2.46 -3.96 5.13
N PRO A 250 -3.70 -4.40 5.31
CA PRO A 250 -4.81 -3.48 5.57
C PRO A 250 -4.72 -2.93 6.98
N LEU A 251 -4.51 -1.64 7.13
CA LEU A 251 -4.86 -0.90 8.34
C LEU A 251 -5.90 0.17 7.97
N PRO A 252 -7.07 0.23 8.62
CA PRO A 252 -7.74 -0.77 9.43
C PRO A 252 -8.91 -1.43 8.66
N ALA A 253 -8.69 -2.37 7.79
CA ALA A 253 -9.76 -3.25 7.36
C ALA A 253 -9.68 -4.51 8.22
N ALA A 254 -10.81 -5.08 8.61
CA ALA A 254 -10.81 -6.37 9.28
C ALA A 254 -10.04 -7.40 8.41
N PRO A 255 -9.21 -8.27 8.99
CA PRO A 255 -8.57 -9.34 8.24
C PRO A 255 -9.60 -10.10 7.41
N GLY A 256 -9.36 -10.24 6.10
CA GLY A 256 -10.28 -10.93 5.19
C GLY A 256 -11.46 -10.11 4.68
N ALA A 257 -11.52 -8.80 4.93
CA ALA A 257 -12.57 -7.96 4.39
C ALA A 257 -12.60 -8.03 2.85
N ALA A 258 -13.79 -8.25 2.28
CA ALA A 258 -13.98 -8.25 0.83
C ALA A 258 -13.66 -6.87 0.25
N ALA A 259 -13.02 -6.83 -0.92
CA ALA A 259 -12.79 -5.58 -1.65
C ALA A 259 -14.07 -5.05 -2.30
N TYR A 260 -15.05 -5.91 -2.50
CA TYR A 260 -16.30 -5.62 -3.20
C TYR A 260 -17.49 -6.28 -2.48
N VAL A 261 -18.55 -5.51 -2.36
CA VAL A 261 -19.82 -5.94 -1.73
C VAL A 261 -20.99 -5.68 -2.71
N HIS A 262 -21.86 -6.67 -2.87
CA HIS A 262 -23.05 -6.60 -3.73
C HIS A 262 -24.24 -7.30 -3.09
#